data_01c0e343fad0bdb0d82d165b617c5c3d
#
_entry.id   01c0e343fad0bdb0d82d165b617c5c3d
#
_cell.length_a   1.000
_cell.length_b   1.000
_cell.length_c   1.000
_cell.angle_alpha   90.00
_cell.angle_beta   90.00
_cell.angle_gamma   90.00
#
_symmetry.space_group_name_H-M   'P 1'
#
loop_
_entity.id
_entity.type
_entity.pdbx_description
1 polymer ?
#
loop_
_entity_poly.entity_id
_entity_poly.type
_entity_poly.pdbx_seq_one_letter_code
_entity_poly.pdbx_strand_id
1 'polypeptide(L)'
;MGRKLKIDTGEPKLGPYTPGINVKDHIWLSGQIDIESGDDIESQTIGTLAKIDDLLAAANSSKGDLVKVTILMVDIGFYTKVNEIYSEWLGDIIPPARAAYEVSKLPGGALIEIVCEAFRLSLIHI
;
A
#
# COMPACT_ATOMS: atom_id res chain seq x y z
N MET A 1 22.90 13.88 -5.28
CA MET A 1 21.95 13.93 -6.35
C MET A 1 21.07 12.71 -6.36
N GLY A 2 19.79 12.90 -6.35
CA GLY A 2 18.86 11.80 -6.30
C GLY A 2 18.66 11.15 -7.67
N ARG A 3 18.47 9.88 -7.69
CA ARG A 3 18.07 9.16 -8.88
C ARG A 3 16.98 8.18 -8.51
N LYS A 4 16.25 7.73 -9.53
CA LYS A 4 15.15 6.82 -9.35
C LYS A 4 15.66 5.40 -9.14
N LEU A 5 15.32 4.82 -8.00
CA LEU A 5 15.69 3.45 -7.66
C LEU A 5 14.44 2.59 -7.60
N LYS A 6 14.55 1.36 -8.09
CA LYS A 6 13.44 0.42 -8.08
C LYS A 6 13.26 -0.20 -6.69
N ILE A 7 12.00 -0.37 -6.30
CA ILE A 7 11.63 -1.18 -5.14
C ILE A 7 10.82 -2.35 -5.69
N ASP A 8 11.31 -3.56 -5.48
CA ASP A 8 10.69 -4.74 -6.08
C ASP A 8 10.95 -5.95 -5.21
N THR A 9 9.92 -6.73 -4.93
CA THR A 9 10.03 -7.97 -4.17
C THR A 9 9.99 -9.21 -5.05
N GLY A 10 9.91 -9.02 -6.38
CA GLY A 10 9.87 -10.14 -7.33
C GLY A 10 8.48 -10.66 -7.62
N GLU A 11 7.43 -10.05 -7.08
CA GLU A 11 6.06 -10.46 -7.34
C GLU A 11 5.67 -10.22 -8.79
N PRO A 12 4.81 -11.07 -9.38
CA PRO A 12 4.30 -10.85 -10.73
C PRO A 12 3.52 -9.55 -10.82
N LYS A 13 3.61 -8.89 -11.97
CA LYS A 13 2.92 -7.63 -12.21
C LYS A 13 1.91 -7.79 -13.34
N LEU A 14 0.82 -7.04 -13.25
CA LEU A 14 -0.24 -7.07 -14.25
C LEU A 14 -0.02 -6.10 -15.40
N GLY A 15 1.06 -5.32 -15.37
CA GLY A 15 1.33 -4.36 -16.42
C GLY A 15 2.76 -3.84 -16.35
N PRO A 16 3.12 -2.88 -17.24
CA PRO A 16 4.47 -2.36 -17.34
C PRO A 16 4.74 -1.24 -16.33
N TYR A 17 4.89 -1.61 -15.06
CA TYR A 17 5.19 -0.65 -14.02
C TYR A 17 6.15 -1.28 -13.02
N THR A 18 6.75 -0.44 -12.19
CA THR A 18 7.60 -0.88 -11.10
C THR A 18 6.78 -0.86 -9.81
N PRO A 19 6.86 -1.88 -8.96
CA PRO A 19 6.09 -1.92 -7.72
C PRO A 19 6.31 -0.71 -6.81
N GLY A 20 7.51 -0.15 -6.80
CA GLY A 20 7.77 1.06 -6.06
C GLY A 20 8.97 1.81 -6.60
N ILE A 21 9.01 3.09 -6.33
CA ILE A 21 10.11 3.97 -6.74
C ILE A 21 10.58 4.75 -5.52
N ASN A 22 11.88 4.84 -5.37
CA ASN A 22 12.52 5.57 -4.29
C ASN A 22 13.42 6.66 -4.88
N VAL A 23 13.21 7.91 -4.47
CA VAL A 23 14.11 9.02 -4.84
C VAL A 23 14.47 9.69 -3.53
N LYS A 24 15.76 9.60 -3.14
CA LYS A 24 16.22 10.05 -1.83
C LYS A 24 15.36 9.38 -0.76
N ASP A 25 14.68 10.14 0.08
CA ASP A 25 13.85 9.59 1.15
C ASP A 25 12.39 9.46 0.79
N HIS A 26 12.00 9.85 -0.42
CA HIS A 26 10.62 9.78 -0.86
C HIS A 26 10.35 8.43 -1.55
N ILE A 27 9.27 7.79 -1.16
CA ILE A 27 8.90 6.46 -1.65
C ILE A 27 7.49 6.52 -2.21
N TRP A 28 7.33 6.06 -3.45
CA TRP A 28 6.01 5.91 -4.08
C TRP A 28 5.82 4.43 -4.37
N LEU A 29 4.71 3.86 -3.90
CA LEU A 29 4.35 2.50 -4.26
C LEU A 29 3.25 2.54 -5.30
N SER A 30 3.36 1.67 -6.31
CA SER A 30 2.26 1.43 -7.23
C SER A 30 1.09 0.83 -6.44
N GLY A 31 -0.11 0.97 -6.97
CA GLY A 31 -1.29 0.38 -6.33
C GLY A 31 -1.11 -1.11 -6.13
N GLN A 32 -1.42 -1.59 -4.93
CA GLN A 32 -1.27 -2.98 -4.57
C GLN A 32 -2.63 -3.64 -4.46
N ILE A 33 -2.72 -4.85 -5.00
CA ILE A 33 -3.89 -5.72 -4.87
C ILE A 33 -3.40 -7.10 -4.47
N ASP A 34 -4.29 -7.92 -3.92
CA ASP A 34 -3.95 -9.31 -3.61
C ASP A 34 -5.14 -10.22 -3.81
N ILE A 35 -5.39 -10.56 -5.09
CA ILE A 35 -6.50 -11.45 -5.44
C ILE A 35 -6.22 -12.89 -5.06
N GLU A 36 -4.95 -13.24 -4.81
CA GLU A 36 -4.60 -14.61 -4.46
C GLU A 36 -4.85 -14.94 -3.00
N SER A 37 -5.02 -13.91 -2.15
CA SER A 37 -5.31 -14.13 -0.74
C SER A 37 -6.70 -14.69 -0.49
N GLY A 38 -7.64 -14.51 -1.43
CA GLY A 38 -9.00 -15.03 -1.29
C GLY A 38 -9.99 -14.21 -2.09
N ASP A 39 -11.26 -14.60 -2.00
CA ASP A 39 -12.33 -13.98 -2.78
C ASP A 39 -13.13 -12.96 -1.96
N ASP A 40 -12.75 -12.70 -0.72
CA ASP A 40 -13.49 -11.79 0.15
C ASP A 40 -12.66 -10.55 0.49
N ILE A 41 -13.36 -9.52 0.93
CA ILE A 41 -12.71 -8.24 1.22
C ILE A 41 -11.71 -8.34 2.37
N GLU A 42 -12.00 -9.15 3.37
CA GLU A 42 -11.13 -9.28 4.53
C GLU A 42 -9.78 -9.87 4.12
N SER A 43 -9.81 -11.01 3.44
CA SER A 43 -8.58 -11.69 2.99
C SER A 43 -7.76 -10.79 2.07
N GLN A 44 -8.41 -10.12 1.11
CA GLN A 44 -7.71 -9.28 0.16
C GLN A 44 -7.12 -8.04 0.84
N THR A 45 -7.80 -7.48 1.83
CA THR A 45 -7.27 -6.32 2.55
C THR A 45 -6.03 -6.71 3.34
N ILE A 46 -6.10 -7.83 4.08
CA ILE A 46 -4.97 -8.31 4.87
C ILE A 46 -3.77 -8.59 3.97
N GLY A 47 -4.00 -9.29 2.86
CA GLY A 47 -2.91 -9.64 1.94
C GLY A 47 -2.31 -8.42 1.26
N THR A 48 -3.14 -7.45 0.88
CA THR A 48 -2.66 -6.22 0.25
C THR A 48 -1.78 -5.42 1.21
N LEU A 49 -2.20 -5.31 2.47
CA LEU A 49 -1.41 -4.60 3.48
C LEU A 49 -0.09 -5.32 3.76
N ALA A 50 -0.08 -6.64 3.74
CA ALA A 50 1.16 -7.41 3.89
C ALA A 50 2.13 -7.13 2.74
N LYS A 51 1.64 -7.00 1.51
CA LYS A 51 2.49 -6.65 0.38
C LYS A 51 3.09 -5.26 0.54
N ILE A 52 2.32 -4.33 1.08
CA ILE A 52 2.81 -2.98 1.34
C ILE A 52 3.93 -3.02 2.39
N ASP A 53 3.76 -3.81 3.46
CA ASP A 53 4.82 -3.99 4.44
C ASP A 53 6.10 -4.51 3.80
N ASP A 54 5.98 -5.49 2.90
CA ASP A 54 7.15 -6.08 2.24
C ASP A 54 7.87 -5.07 1.34
N LEU A 55 7.10 -4.27 0.59
CA LEU A 55 7.69 -3.27 -0.29
C LEU A 55 8.37 -2.16 0.51
N LEU A 56 7.75 -1.71 1.60
CA LEU A 56 8.37 -0.72 2.47
C LEU A 56 9.66 -1.26 3.08
N ALA A 57 9.66 -2.52 3.53
CA ALA A 57 10.87 -3.14 4.08
C ALA A 57 11.97 -3.21 3.02
N ALA A 58 11.62 -3.53 1.78
CA ALA A 58 12.60 -3.55 0.68
C ALA A 58 13.20 -2.18 0.41
N ALA A 59 12.51 -1.11 0.84
CA ALA A 59 12.99 0.27 0.70
C ALA A 59 13.63 0.77 1.99
N ASN A 60 13.94 -0.10 2.95
CA ASN A 60 14.46 0.28 4.26
C ASN A 60 13.54 1.26 4.98
N SER A 61 12.25 0.96 4.94
CA SER A 61 11.21 1.81 5.51
C SER A 61 10.17 0.94 6.22
N SER A 62 9.16 1.54 6.76
CA SER A 62 8.06 0.85 7.43
C SER A 62 6.81 1.69 7.38
N LYS A 63 5.69 1.14 7.83
CA LYS A 63 4.41 1.85 7.80
C LYS A 63 4.41 3.13 8.64
N GLY A 64 5.34 3.25 9.59
CA GLY A 64 5.51 4.50 10.33
C GLY A 64 5.95 5.67 9.47
N ASP A 65 6.49 5.40 8.29
CA ASP A 65 6.93 6.43 7.34
C ASP A 65 5.84 6.82 6.35
N LEU A 66 4.67 6.16 6.38
CA LEU A 66 3.58 6.48 5.45
C LEU A 66 3.05 7.88 5.68
N VAL A 67 2.88 8.64 4.61
CA VAL A 67 2.33 9.99 4.67
C VAL A 67 1.00 10.11 3.96
N LYS A 68 0.75 9.28 2.94
CA LYS A 68 -0.51 9.31 2.20
C LYS A 68 -0.91 7.91 1.76
N VAL A 69 -2.16 7.57 2.00
CA VAL A 69 -2.74 6.29 1.56
C VAL A 69 -4.04 6.58 0.84
N THR A 70 -4.25 5.91 -0.30
CA THR A 70 -5.52 5.96 -1.02
C THR A 70 -6.05 4.54 -1.12
N ILE A 71 -7.29 4.35 -0.68
CA ILE A 71 -7.94 3.04 -0.71
C ILE A 71 -9.07 3.08 -1.72
N LEU A 72 -9.03 2.18 -2.70
CA LEU A 72 -10.04 2.04 -3.74
C LEU A 72 -10.77 0.73 -3.52
N MET A 73 -12.10 0.76 -3.52
CA MET A 73 -12.94 -0.41 -3.29
C MET A 73 -13.98 -0.50 -4.38
N VAL A 74 -14.36 -1.72 -4.76
CA VAL A 74 -15.43 -1.89 -5.74
C VAL A 74 -16.81 -1.75 -5.12
N ASP A 75 -16.89 -1.67 -3.79
CA ASP A 75 -18.14 -1.48 -3.06
C ASP A 75 -17.84 -0.70 -1.79
N ILE A 76 -18.43 0.48 -1.64
CA ILE A 76 -18.20 1.31 -0.47
C ILE A 76 -18.78 0.66 0.80
N GLY A 77 -19.62 -0.33 0.63
CA GLY A 77 -20.12 -1.12 1.77
C GLY A 77 -19.02 -1.87 2.50
N PHE A 78 -17.86 -2.05 1.88
CA PHE A 78 -16.69 -2.66 2.52
C PHE A 78 -16.00 -1.73 3.52
N TYR A 79 -16.37 -0.46 3.55
CA TYR A 79 -15.63 0.59 4.24
C TYR A 79 -15.39 0.27 5.73
N THR A 80 -16.44 -0.18 6.42
CA THR A 80 -16.32 -0.48 7.86
C THR A 80 -15.34 -1.62 8.11
N LYS A 81 -15.45 -2.70 7.34
CA LYS A 81 -14.55 -3.85 7.52
C LYS A 81 -13.11 -3.48 7.19
N VAL A 82 -12.91 -2.74 6.10
CA VAL A 82 -11.58 -2.28 5.70
C VAL A 82 -10.98 -1.38 6.79
N ASN A 83 -11.76 -0.48 7.36
CA ASN A 83 -11.29 0.39 8.43
C ASN A 83 -10.85 -0.39 9.66
N GLU A 84 -11.56 -1.45 10.03
CA GLU A 84 -11.19 -2.29 11.16
C GLU A 84 -9.81 -2.92 10.95
N ILE A 85 -9.62 -3.50 9.77
CA ILE A 85 -8.37 -4.19 9.43
C ILE A 85 -7.22 -3.18 9.33
N TYR A 86 -7.49 -2.05 8.69
CA TYR A 86 -6.50 -1.00 8.49
C TYR A 86 -6.04 -0.42 9.82
N SER A 87 -6.99 -0.15 10.72
CA SER A 87 -6.69 0.39 12.04
C SER A 87 -5.82 -0.57 12.85
N GLU A 88 -6.15 -1.87 12.81
CA GLU A 88 -5.36 -2.87 13.50
C GLU A 88 -3.96 -2.98 12.91
N TRP A 89 -3.84 -2.91 11.59
CA TRP A 89 -2.56 -2.95 10.90
C TRP A 89 -1.68 -1.76 11.26
N LEU A 90 -2.26 -0.56 11.34
CA LEU A 90 -1.50 0.66 11.69
C LEU A 90 -0.96 0.59 13.12
N GLY A 91 -1.75 0.06 14.06
CA GLY A 91 -1.33 0.02 15.45
C GLY A 91 -1.23 1.44 16.04
N ASP A 92 -0.09 1.70 16.70
CA ASP A 92 0.09 2.96 17.44
C ASP A 92 0.77 4.07 16.65
N ILE A 93 1.06 3.86 15.38
CA ILE A 93 1.70 4.91 14.60
C ILE A 93 0.70 6.03 14.33
N ILE A 94 1.22 7.21 14.01
CA ILE A 94 0.38 8.32 13.58
C ILE A 94 -0.20 7.94 12.22
N PRO A 95 -1.53 7.85 12.08
CA PRO A 95 -2.12 7.46 10.80
C PRO A 95 -1.76 8.44 9.68
N PRO A 96 -1.44 7.95 8.50
CA PRO A 96 -1.19 8.82 7.35
C PRO A 96 -2.47 9.52 6.90
N ALA A 97 -2.32 10.61 6.16
CA ALA A 97 -3.46 11.22 5.49
C ALA A 97 -4.06 10.18 4.54
N ARG A 98 -5.39 10.16 4.38
CA ARG A 98 -6.04 9.09 3.63
C ARG A 98 -7.24 9.59 2.84
N ALA A 99 -7.45 8.98 1.66
CA ALA A 99 -8.69 9.07 0.92
C ALA A 99 -9.17 7.65 0.64
N ALA A 100 -10.48 7.45 0.58
CA ALA A 100 -11.07 6.15 0.27
C ALA A 100 -12.34 6.36 -0.52
N TYR A 101 -12.50 5.62 -1.64
CA TYR A 101 -13.71 5.74 -2.45
C TYR A 101 -13.98 4.47 -3.23
N GLU A 102 -15.23 4.40 -3.72
CA GLU A 102 -15.67 3.31 -4.55
C GLU A 102 -15.27 3.58 -6.00
N VAL A 103 -14.87 2.52 -6.70
CA VAL A 103 -14.60 2.54 -8.14
C VAL A 103 -15.40 1.42 -8.78
N SER A 104 -15.62 1.52 -10.09
CA SER A 104 -16.41 0.52 -10.80
C SER A 104 -15.75 -0.84 -10.83
N LYS A 105 -14.45 -0.88 -11.09
CA LYS A 105 -13.68 -2.13 -11.23
C LYS A 105 -12.22 -1.85 -10.92
N LEU A 106 -11.52 -2.91 -10.55
CA LEU A 106 -10.08 -2.86 -10.30
C LEU A 106 -9.40 -3.94 -11.14
N PRO A 107 -8.09 -3.76 -11.42
CA PRO A 107 -7.35 -4.77 -12.19
C PRO A 107 -7.46 -6.16 -11.57
N GLY A 108 -7.50 -7.18 -12.42
CA GLY A 108 -7.54 -8.55 -11.98
C GLY A 108 -8.82 -8.96 -11.25
N GLY A 109 -9.84 -8.11 -11.26
CA GLY A 109 -11.07 -8.40 -10.52
C GLY A 109 -10.90 -8.19 -9.01
N ALA A 110 -9.90 -7.44 -8.58
CA ALA A 110 -9.66 -7.20 -7.16
C ALA A 110 -10.83 -6.44 -6.52
N LEU A 111 -11.06 -6.70 -5.24
CA LEU A 111 -12.08 -6.00 -4.46
C LEU A 111 -11.55 -4.72 -3.85
N ILE A 112 -10.24 -4.63 -3.68
CA ILE A 112 -9.58 -3.50 -3.04
C ILE A 112 -8.21 -3.27 -3.66
N GLU A 113 -7.84 -2.01 -3.78
CA GLU A 113 -6.50 -1.60 -4.18
C GLU A 113 -6.03 -0.50 -3.23
N ILE A 114 -4.78 -0.54 -2.80
CA ILE A 114 -4.25 0.45 -1.87
C ILE A 114 -3.00 1.06 -2.47
N VAL A 115 -2.97 2.39 -2.53
CA VAL A 115 -1.86 3.16 -3.09
C VAL A 115 -1.22 3.95 -1.97
N CYS A 116 0.11 3.85 -1.84
CA CYS A 116 0.82 4.45 -0.72
C CYS A 116 1.95 5.36 -1.17
N GLU A 117 2.20 6.36 -0.35
CA GLU A 117 3.34 7.24 -0.48
C GLU A 117 3.97 7.39 0.90
N ALA A 118 5.29 7.30 0.98
CA ALA A 118 6.01 7.34 2.24
C ALA A 118 7.21 8.27 2.14
N PHE A 119 7.66 8.73 3.28
CA PHE A 119 8.88 9.53 3.38
C PHE A 119 9.71 8.91 4.49
N ARG A 120 10.94 8.50 4.17
CA ARG A 120 11.78 7.79 5.14
C ARG A 120 12.24 8.75 6.23
N LEU A 121 11.65 8.61 7.41
CA LEU A 121 11.87 9.53 8.52
C LEU A 121 12.97 9.06 9.46
N SER A 122 13.24 7.75 9.47
CA SER A 122 14.15 7.16 10.43
C SER A 122 15.57 7.65 10.32
N LEU A 123 15.95 8.23 9.19
CA LEU A 123 17.30 8.74 8.99
C LEU A 123 17.53 10.10 9.62
N ILE A 124 16.50 10.73 10.12
CA ILE A 124 16.57 12.10 10.55
C ILE A 124 17.18 12.23 11.92
N HIS A 125 17.16 11.18 12.67
CA HIS A 125 17.56 11.29 14.02
C HIS A 125 18.91 10.83 14.28
N ILE A 126 19.73 10.89 13.40
CA ILE A 126 21.03 10.42 13.75
C ILE A 126 21.90 11.34 14.52
#